data_969278b4386943ff70ac2b77f4edddff
#
_entry.id   969278b4386943ff70ac2b77f4edddff
#
_cell.length_a   1.000
_cell.length_b   1.000
_cell.length_c   1.000
_cell.angle_alpha   90.00
_cell.angle_beta   90.00
_cell.angle_gamma   90.00
#
_symmetry.space_group_name_H-M   'P 1'
#
loop_
_entity.id
_entity.type
_entity.pdbx_description
1 polymer ?
#
loop_
_entity_poly.entity_id
_entity_poly.type
_entity_poly.pdbx_seq_one_letter_code
_entity_poly.pdbx_strand_id
1 'polypeptide(L)'
;MRRNEASPGVHTSSIVYRLASPGPWSHIRRAWAVTSKDAAQELRRRVALAAVFFFAATALALVSYAIGPFGLRPEDRAPVQAALLWIILFFSAATGLPRAFVREEETGTALALRKVTSGVLVLAGKTLFNYTLFLAIAAVAIPGFAILLEWNVSAPVQLVVIVVLAGWGLTAVSTFLSALVAQAGQKNVLFVVISFPMLLPLLLFAISGTLAATRSEGTTTAIQVILAYDGAATCAAYLLAEVAWEE
;
A
#
# COMPACT_ATOMS: atom_id res chain seq x y z
N MET A 1 71.77 32.26 11.10
CA MET A 1 70.43 32.89 11.15
C MET A 1 69.46 31.96 10.45
N ARG A 2 68.77 31.05 11.17
CA ARG A 2 67.68 30.22 10.62
C ARG A 2 66.44 30.60 11.38
N ARG A 3 65.48 31.15 10.68
CA ARG A 3 64.13 31.43 11.21
C ARG A 3 63.33 30.14 11.22
N ASN A 4 62.86 29.77 12.39
CA ASN A 4 61.91 28.72 12.64
C ASN A 4 60.50 29.33 12.32
N GLU A 5 59.86 28.93 11.24
CA GLU A 5 58.45 29.22 11.00
C GLU A 5 57.64 28.10 11.65
N ALA A 6 56.99 28.43 12.74
CA ALA A 6 56.00 27.61 13.37
C ALA A 6 54.72 27.54 12.54
N SER A 7 54.38 26.35 12.05
CA SER A 7 53.11 26.03 11.41
C SER A 7 51.97 26.18 12.43
N PRO A 8 50.89 26.93 12.17
CA PRO A 8 49.74 26.96 13.05
C PRO A 8 48.94 25.68 12.88
N GLY A 9 48.82 24.93 13.93
CA GLY A 9 48.09 23.68 14.02
C GLY A 9 46.63 23.83 13.63
N VAL A 10 46.22 22.99 12.70
CA VAL A 10 44.83 22.79 12.30
C VAL A 10 44.09 22.06 13.42
N HIS A 11 43.53 22.82 14.37
CA HIS A 11 42.57 22.34 15.36
C HIS A 11 41.17 22.77 15.01
N THR A 12 40.66 22.36 13.85
CA THR A 12 39.29 22.74 13.44
C THR A 12 38.56 21.61 12.75
N SER A 13 38.61 20.40 13.27
CA SER A 13 37.79 19.34 12.67
C SER A 13 37.02 18.44 13.65
N SER A 14 37.04 18.71 14.96
CA SER A 14 36.34 17.87 15.93
C SER A 14 34.99 18.40 16.42
N ILE A 15 34.51 19.53 15.94
CA ILE A 15 33.28 20.19 16.44
C ILE A 15 32.05 19.91 15.55
N VAL A 16 32.19 19.39 14.36
CA VAL A 16 31.05 19.29 13.40
C VAL A 16 30.28 17.99 13.43
N TYR A 17 30.70 16.95 14.13
CA TYR A 17 30.01 15.64 14.13
C TYR A 17 29.44 15.18 15.48
N ARG A 18 29.03 16.09 16.35
CA ARG A 18 27.95 15.74 17.29
C ARG A 18 26.61 15.96 16.62
N LEU A 19 26.33 15.20 15.58
CA LEU A 19 24.95 14.98 15.16
C LEU A 19 24.24 14.30 16.32
N ALA A 20 23.37 15.04 16.98
CA ALA A 20 22.47 14.54 17.99
C ALA A 20 21.91 13.19 17.52
N SER A 21 21.95 12.17 18.40
CA SER A 21 21.25 10.91 18.16
C SER A 21 19.85 11.24 17.66
N PRO A 22 19.42 10.68 16.53
CA PRO A 22 18.13 11.05 15.96
C PRO A 22 17.05 10.66 16.96
N GLY A 23 16.42 11.66 17.58
CA GLY A 23 15.32 11.43 18.53
C GLY A 23 14.18 10.65 17.83
N PRO A 24 13.28 9.98 18.57
CA PRO A 24 12.21 9.15 18.01
C PRO A 24 11.37 9.87 16.94
N TRP A 25 11.23 11.18 17.05
CA TRP A 25 10.54 12.03 16.08
C TRP A 25 11.26 12.16 14.73
N SER A 26 12.56 11.89 14.66
CA SER A 26 13.32 11.97 13.40
C SER A 26 12.96 10.84 12.43
N HIS A 27 12.62 9.66 12.93
CA HIS A 27 12.19 8.51 12.12
C HIS A 27 10.82 8.79 11.49
N ILE A 28 9.88 9.35 12.28
CA ILE A 28 8.55 9.74 11.79
C ILE A 28 8.67 10.83 10.72
N ARG A 29 9.51 11.85 10.95
CA ARG A 29 9.75 12.92 9.96
C ARG A 29 10.37 12.40 8.67
N ARG A 30 11.26 11.42 8.72
CA ARG A 30 11.88 10.80 7.52
C ARG A 30 10.87 9.96 6.75
N ALA A 31 10.09 9.10 7.42
CA ALA A 31 9.01 8.37 6.79
C ALA A 31 8.00 9.31 6.12
N TRP A 32 7.59 10.38 6.82
CA TRP A 32 6.71 11.41 6.27
C TRP A 32 7.32 12.14 5.07
N ALA A 33 8.63 12.41 5.08
CA ALA A 33 9.32 13.03 3.94
C ALA A 33 9.32 12.12 2.70
N VAL A 34 9.49 10.81 2.87
CA VAL A 34 9.36 9.84 1.77
C VAL A 34 7.93 9.82 1.26
N THR A 35 6.94 9.70 2.15
CA THR A 35 5.52 9.72 1.79
C THR A 35 5.13 11.00 1.03
N SER A 36 5.54 12.16 1.53
CA SER A 36 5.22 13.46 0.89
C SER A 36 5.90 13.64 -0.47
N LYS A 37 7.13 13.15 -0.61
CA LYS A 37 7.84 13.15 -1.90
C LYS A 37 7.10 12.27 -2.90
N ASP A 38 6.75 11.04 -2.53
CA ASP A 38 6.06 10.11 -3.40
C ASP A 38 4.66 10.61 -3.77
N ALA A 39 3.93 11.16 -2.79
CA ALA A 39 2.65 11.82 -3.02
C ALA A 39 2.75 12.98 -4.03
N ALA A 40 3.75 13.86 -3.84
CA ALA A 40 3.95 14.99 -4.76
C ALA A 40 4.34 14.55 -6.17
N GLN A 41 5.12 13.48 -6.31
CA GLN A 41 5.50 12.91 -7.60
C GLN A 41 4.33 12.23 -8.29
N GLU A 42 3.52 11.45 -7.56
CA GLU A 42 2.38 10.73 -8.10
C GLU A 42 1.22 11.67 -8.44
N LEU A 43 0.93 12.66 -7.59
CA LEU A 43 -0.07 13.70 -7.88
C LEU A 43 0.27 14.54 -9.13
N ARG A 44 1.55 14.72 -9.43
CA ARG A 44 2.00 15.34 -10.71
C ARG A 44 1.75 14.44 -11.91
N ARG A 45 1.64 13.13 -11.72
CA ARG A 45 1.35 12.15 -12.75
C ARG A 45 -0.15 11.84 -12.85
N ARG A 46 -0.93 12.85 -13.17
CA ARG A 46 -2.39 12.76 -13.34
C ARG A 46 -2.83 11.57 -14.18
N VAL A 47 -2.01 11.16 -15.17
CA VAL A 47 -2.33 10.03 -16.07
C VAL A 47 -2.34 8.69 -15.34
N ALA A 48 -1.39 8.41 -14.44
CA ALA A 48 -1.34 7.14 -13.71
C ALA A 48 -2.50 7.01 -12.71
N LEU A 49 -2.76 8.07 -11.94
CA LEU A 49 -3.92 8.12 -11.04
C LEU A 49 -5.23 7.99 -11.81
N ALA A 50 -5.38 8.77 -12.89
CA ALA A 50 -6.56 8.69 -13.75
C ALA A 50 -6.76 7.26 -14.28
N ALA A 51 -5.70 6.56 -14.71
CA ALA A 51 -5.80 5.18 -15.20
C ALA A 51 -6.39 4.23 -14.14
N VAL A 52 -5.96 4.34 -12.87
CA VAL A 52 -6.49 3.52 -11.77
C VAL A 52 -7.96 3.82 -11.49
N PHE A 53 -8.32 5.11 -11.44
CA PHE A 53 -9.71 5.51 -11.25
C PHE A 53 -10.60 5.14 -12.44
N PHE A 54 -10.12 5.30 -13.68
CA PHE A 54 -10.86 4.86 -14.87
C PHE A 54 -11.02 3.34 -14.92
N PHE A 55 -9.99 2.58 -14.50
CA PHE A 55 -10.12 1.13 -14.37
C PHE A 55 -11.23 0.77 -13.38
N ALA A 56 -11.21 1.35 -12.17
CA ALA A 56 -12.22 1.09 -11.14
C ALA A 56 -13.63 1.49 -11.65
N ALA A 57 -13.76 2.66 -12.26
CA ALA A 57 -15.04 3.15 -12.80
C ALA A 57 -15.56 2.26 -13.95
N THR A 58 -14.68 1.86 -14.87
CA THR A 58 -15.05 0.98 -15.99
C THR A 58 -15.43 -0.42 -15.49
N ALA A 59 -14.65 -0.99 -14.56
CA ALA A 59 -14.97 -2.29 -13.96
C ALA A 59 -16.31 -2.23 -13.23
N LEU A 60 -16.57 -1.18 -12.47
CA LEU A 60 -17.83 -0.95 -11.78
C LEU A 60 -19.01 -0.82 -12.77
N ALA A 61 -18.84 -0.06 -13.85
CA ALA A 61 -19.87 0.08 -14.87
C ALA A 61 -20.19 -1.25 -15.58
N LEU A 62 -19.15 -2.02 -15.95
CA LEU A 62 -19.31 -3.34 -16.57
C LEU A 62 -20.01 -4.33 -15.64
N VAL A 63 -19.61 -4.36 -14.38
CA VAL A 63 -20.22 -5.20 -13.35
C VAL A 63 -21.67 -4.80 -13.10
N SER A 64 -21.94 -3.49 -12.99
CA SER A 64 -23.31 -2.99 -12.84
C SER A 64 -24.20 -3.38 -14.02
N TYR A 65 -23.69 -3.28 -15.24
CA TYR A 65 -24.41 -3.71 -16.43
C TYR A 65 -24.67 -5.22 -16.45
N ALA A 66 -23.67 -6.04 -16.07
CA ALA A 66 -23.75 -7.50 -16.09
C ALA A 66 -24.69 -8.05 -15.00
N ILE A 67 -24.67 -7.44 -13.80
CA ILE A 67 -25.50 -7.84 -12.64
C ILE A 67 -26.87 -7.17 -12.68
N GLY A 68 -27.08 -6.16 -13.52
CA GLY A 68 -28.26 -5.31 -13.61
C GLY A 68 -29.59 -6.03 -13.39
N PRO A 69 -30.75 -5.39 -13.53
CA PRO A 69 -32.00 -5.86 -12.89
C PRO A 69 -32.45 -7.29 -13.21
N PHE A 70 -31.76 -7.96 -14.15
CA PHE A 70 -32.15 -9.30 -14.63
C PHE A 70 -31.12 -10.42 -14.33
N GLY A 71 -29.98 -10.10 -13.67
CA GLY A 71 -28.84 -11.03 -13.68
C GLY A 71 -28.74 -12.00 -12.50
N LEU A 72 -29.16 -11.63 -11.29
CA LEU A 72 -28.96 -12.46 -10.09
C LEU A 72 -30.23 -12.56 -9.22
N ARG A 73 -30.40 -13.74 -8.63
CA ARG A 73 -31.43 -13.93 -7.60
C ARG A 73 -31.12 -13.05 -6.38
N PRO A 74 -32.12 -12.57 -5.63
CA PRO A 74 -31.90 -11.72 -4.47
C PRO A 74 -30.93 -12.31 -3.43
N GLU A 75 -30.97 -13.63 -3.22
CA GLU A 75 -30.10 -14.36 -2.31
C GLU A 75 -28.62 -14.39 -2.72
N ASP A 76 -28.35 -14.35 -4.04
CA ASP A 76 -27.00 -14.42 -4.61
C ASP A 76 -26.34 -13.04 -4.76
N ARG A 77 -27.11 -11.96 -4.65
CA ARG A 77 -26.60 -10.58 -4.86
C ARG A 77 -25.52 -10.19 -3.86
N ALA A 78 -25.76 -10.38 -2.57
CA ALA A 78 -24.83 -9.92 -1.54
C ALA A 78 -23.45 -10.64 -1.60
N PRO A 79 -23.37 -11.99 -1.76
CA PRO A 79 -22.09 -12.66 -1.93
C PRO A 79 -21.32 -12.18 -3.17
N VAL A 80 -22.02 -12.04 -4.30
CA VAL A 80 -21.40 -11.60 -5.56
C VAL A 80 -20.94 -10.15 -5.46
N GLN A 81 -21.74 -9.26 -4.88
CA GLN A 81 -21.37 -7.87 -4.67
C GLN A 81 -20.14 -7.74 -3.77
N ALA A 82 -20.08 -8.48 -2.64
CA ALA A 82 -18.92 -8.48 -1.75
C ALA A 82 -17.65 -8.95 -2.49
N ALA A 83 -17.72 -10.05 -3.24
CA ALA A 83 -16.59 -10.56 -4.00
C ALA A 83 -16.12 -9.57 -5.07
N LEU A 84 -17.03 -8.99 -5.84
CA LEU A 84 -16.71 -8.04 -6.90
C LEU A 84 -16.11 -6.75 -6.39
N LEU A 85 -16.59 -6.23 -5.25
CA LEU A 85 -15.96 -5.08 -4.60
C LEU A 85 -14.47 -5.35 -4.35
N TRP A 86 -14.12 -6.48 -3.72
CA TRP A 86 -12.74 -6.81 -3.42
C TRP A 86 -11.91 -7.12 -4.65
N ILE A 87 -12.49 -7.70 -5.70
CA ILE A 87 -11.82 -7.87 -6.99
C ILE A 87 -11.46 -6.49 -7.57
N ILE A 88 -12.40 -5.56 -7.62
CA ILE A 88 -12.15 -4.20 -8.13
C ILE A 88 -11.10 -3.49 -7.30
N LEU A 89 -11.19 -3.51 -5.96
CA LEU A 89 -10.22 -2.89 -5.08
C LEU A 89 -8.83 -3.52 -5.22
N PHE A 90 -8.75 -4.85 -5.28
CA PHE A 90 -7.48 -5.57 -5.48
C PHE A 90 -6.81 -5.21 -6.80
N PHE A 91 -7.51 -5.30 -7.92
CA PHE A 91 -6.93 -4.99 -9.22
C PHE A 91 -6.63 -3.50 -9.40
N SER A 92 -7.44 -2.61 -8.83
CA SER A 92 -7.14 -1.18 -8.80
C SER A 92 -5.86 -0.89 -8.02
N ALA A 93 -5.69 -1.54 -6.88
CA ALA A 93 -4.47 -1.47 -6.09
C ALA A 93 -3.28 -2.09 -6.86
N ALA A 94 -3.42 -3.30 -7.39
CA ALA A 94 -2.36 -4.01 -8.10
C ALA A 94 -1.84 -3.26 -9.34
N THR A 95 -2.67 -2.45 -10.00
CA THR A 95 -2.25 -1.61 -11.13
C THR A 95 -1.47 -0.35 -10.71
N GLY A 96 -1.72 0.16 -9.50
CA GLY A 96 -1.10 1.38 -8.99
C GLY A 96 0.11 1.17 -8.09
N LEU A 97 0.04 0.19 -7.17
CA LEU A 97 1.00 0.01 -6.07
C LEU A 97 2.42 -0.47 -6.47
N PRO A 98 2.62 -1.37 -7.45
CA PRO A 98 3.96 -1.92 -7.73
C PRO A 98 4.95 -0.91 -8.28
N ARG A 99 4.49 0.22 -8.79
CA ARG A 99 5.34 1.17 -9.53
C ARG A 99 6.29 1.98 -8.66
N ALA A 100 6.05 2.06 -7.34
CA ALA A 100 6.82 2.91 -6.45
C ALA A 100 8.30 2.50 -6.34
N PHE A 101 8.59 1.20 -6.17
CA PHE A 101 9.97 0.69 -6.08
C PHE A 101 10.60 0.42 -7.45
N VAL A 102 9.84 -0.18 -8.38
CA VAL A 102 10.31 -0.47 -9.74
C VAL A 102 10.86 0.79 -10.41
N ARG A 103 10.20 1.91 -10.21
CA ARG A 103 10.60 3.18 -10.78
C ARG A 103 11.88 3.75 -10.17
N GLU A 104 12.09 3.64 -8.87
CA GLU A 104 13.32 4.12 -8.23
C GLU A 104 14.54 3.33 -8.72
N GLU A 105 14.37 2.04 -8.97
CA GLU A 105 15.40 1.22 -9.59
C GLU A 105 15.67 1.63 -11.04
N GLU A 106 14.64 1.86 -11.84
CA GLU A 106 14.76 2.31 -13.23
C GLU A 106 15.37 3.71 -13.37
N THR A 107 15.15 4.60 -12.41
CA THR A 107 15.72 5.97 -12.41
C THR A 107 17.08 6.06 -11.73
N GLY A 108 17.60 4.97 -11.14
CA GLY A 108 18.88 4.95 -10.42
C GLY A 108 18.86 5.73 -9.10
N THR A 109 17.69 6.17 -8.64
CA THR A 109 17.57 6.92 -7.37
C THR A 109 17.59 6.01 -6.14
N ALA A 110 17.41 4.71 -6.31
CA ALA A 110 17.48 3.71 -5.24
C ALA A 110 18.82 3.76 -4.49
N LEU A 111 19.94 3.85 -5.21
CA LEU A 111 21.28 3.96 -4.61
C LEU A 111 21.46 5.22 -3.74
N ALA A 112 20.89 6.34 -4.15
CA ALA A 112 20.95 7.58 -3.37
C ALA A 112 20.10 7.44 -2.09
N LEU A 113 18.95 6.78 -2.19
CA LEU A 113 18.05 6.55 -1.06
C LEU A 113 18.67 5.56 -0.05
N ARG A 114 19.34 4.51 -0.53
CA ARG A 114 20.07 3.52 0.31
C ARG A 114 21.14 4.18 1.19
N LYS A 115 21.80 5.23 0.71
CA LYS A 115 22.85 5.96 1.46
C LYS A 115 22.30 6.87 2.55
N VAL A 116 21.03 7.27 2.48
CA VAL A 116 20.48 8.34 3.34
C VAL A 116 19.51 7.78 4.39
N THR A 117 18.89 6.60 4.14
CA THR A 117 17.84 6.08 5.02
C THR A 117 17.81 4.55 5.04
N SER A 118 17.30 3.96 6.14
CA SER A 118 17.13 2.50 6.26
C SER A 118 15.98 1.98 5.39
N GLY A 119 16.09 0.71 4.95
CA GLY A 119 15.05 0.04 4.17
C GLY A 119 13.68 0.04 4.85
N VAL A 120 13.66 -0.14 6.16
CA VAL A 120 12.44 -0.09 6.98
C VAL A 120 11.71 1.24 6.84
N LEU A 121 12.43 2.38 6.90
CA LEU A 121 11.81 3.70 6.80
C LEU A 121 11.27 3.99 5.40
N VAL A 122 11.98 3.52 4.36
CA VAL A 122 11.50 3.63 2.98
C VAL A 122 10.25 2.79 2.78
N LEU A 123 10.28 1.53 3.25
CA LEU A 123 9.12 0.64 3.16
C LEU A 123 7.91 1.24 3.90
N ALA A 124 8.11 1.75 5.11
CA ALA A 124 7.04 2.39 5.89
C ALA A 124 6.43 3.60 5.16
N GLY A 125 7.28 4.49 4.63
CA GLY A 125 6.81 5.66 3.88
C GLY A 125 6.02 5.30 2.63
N LYS A 126 6.49 4.30 1.88
CA LYS A 126 5.81 3.82 0.67
C LYS A 126 4.51 3.07 1.00
N THR A 127 4.51 2.25 2.04
CA THR A 127 3.29 1.57 2.51
C THR A 127 2.23 2.60 2.90
N LEU A 128 2.60 3.64 3.65
CA LEU A 128 1.67 4.68 4.07
C LEU A 128 1.10 5.46 2.86
N PHE A 129 1.94 5.80 1.88
CA PHE A 129 1.49 6.43 0.65
C PHE A 129 0.52 5.53 -0.13
N ASN A 130 0.89 4.27 -0.35
CA ASN A 130 0.06 3.28 -1.04
C ASN A 130 -1.27 3.04 -0.33
N TYR A 131 -1.25 3.02 1.00
CA TYR A 131 -2.45 2.89 1.82
C TYR A 131 -3.39 4.10 1.66
N THR A 132 -2.87 5.32 1.67
CA THR A 132 -3.68 6.52 1.41
C THR A 132 -4.30 6.51 0.02
N LEU A 133 -3.55 6.04 -0.98
CA LEU A 133 -4.07 5.87 -2.34
C LEU A 133 -5.18 4.80 -2.39
N PHE A 134 -4.99 3.66 -1.74
CA PHE A 134 -6.01 2.62 -1.63
C PHE A 134 -7.30 3.16 -0.99
N LEU A 135 -7.18 3.90 0.12
CA LEU A 135 -8.34 4.49 0.78
C LEU A 135 -9.06 5.52 -0.12
N ALA A 136 -8.31 6.29 -0.90
CA ALA A 136 -8.91 7.22 -1.87
C ALA A 136 -9.70 6.47 -2.97
N ILE A 137 -9.18 5.35 -3.46
CA ILE A 137 -9.88 4.49 -4.42
C ILE A 137 -11.14 3.90 -3.78
N ALA A 138 -11.02 3.34 -2.57
CA ALA A 138 -12.14 2.76 -1.85
C ALA A 138 -13.24 3.80 -1.54
N ALA A 139 -12.85 5.03 -1.19
CA ALA A 139 -13.78 6.13 -0.92
C ALA A 139 -14.62 6.53 -2.16
N VAL A 140 -14.13 6.26 -3.36
CA VAL A 140 -14.88 6.48 -4.61
C VAL A 140 -15.63 5.21 -5.03
N ALA A 141 -14.96 4.05 -4.95
CA ALA A 141 -15.51 2.78 -5.39
C ALA A 141 -16.72 2.34 -4.56
N ILE A 142 -16.67 2.45 -3.23
CA ILE A 142 -17.75 1.99 -2.35
C ILE A 142 -19.06 2.76 -2.57
N PRO A 143 -19.10 4.10 -2.58
CA PRO A 143 -20.30 4.82 -2.92
C PRO A 143 -20.78 4.55 -4.35
N GLY A 144 -19.85 4.47 -5.30
CA GLY A 144 -20.18 4.10 -6.69
C GLY A 144 -20.84 2.72 -6.75
N PHE A 145 -20.32 1.75 -5.99
CA PHE A 145 -20.89 0.42 -5.88
C PHE A 145 -22.29 0.44 -5.27
N ALA A 146 -22.48 1.21 -4.18
CA ALA A 146 -23.77 1.35 -3.50
C ALA A 146 -24.84 1.93 -4.45
N ILE A 147 -24.49 2.95 -5.24
CA ILE A 147 -25.42 3.63 -6.15
C ILE A 147 -25.74 2.76 -7.38
N LEU A 148 -24.69 2.22 -8.05
CA LEU A 148 -24.86 1.55 -9.34
C LEU A 148 -25.43 0.12 -9.21
N LEU A 149 -25.16 -0.56 -8.09
CA LEU A 149 -25.65 -1.91 -7.85
C LEU A 149 -26.79 -1.98 -6.83
N GLU A 150 -27.32 -0.82 -6.41
CA GLU A 150 -28.36 -0.76 -5.36
C GLU A 150 -27.95 -1.55 -4.09
N TRP A 151 -26.65 -1.46 -3.76
CA TRP A 151 -26.09 -2.25 -2.66
C TRP A 151 -26.47 -1.66 -1.30
N ASN A 152 -27.34 -2.35 -0.60
CA ASN A 152 -27.75 -1.96 0.74
C ASN A 152 -26.90 -2.68 1.79
N VAL A 153 -26.08 -1.90 2.51
CA VAL A 153 -25.21 -2.40 3.59
C VAL A 153 -25.89 -2.13 4.92
N SER A 154 -26.26 -3.19 5.64
CA SER A 154 -26.98 -3.08 6.92
C SER A 154 -26.07 -2.56 8.05
N ALA A 155 -24.76 -2.82 7.99
CA ALA A 155 -23.78 -2.40 9.00
C ALA A 155 -22.60 -1.62 8.35
N PRO A 156 -22.81 -0.35 7.93
CA PRO A 156 -21.82 0.41 7.16
C PRO A 156 -20.54 0.70 7.96
N VAL A 157 -20.61 0.86 9.28
CA VAL A 157 -19.41 1.06 10.12
C VAL A 157 -18.52 -0.17 10.10
N GLN A 158 -19.10 -1.37 10.16
CA GLN A 158 -18.34 -2.63 10.09
C GLN A 158 -17.69 -2.80 8.72
N LEU A 159 -18.38 -2.44 7.63
CA LEU A 159 -17.81 -2.43 6.30
C LEU A 159 -16.58 -1.50 6.24
N VAL A 160 -16.67 -0.28 6.75
CA VAL A 160 -15.55 0.66 6.78
C VAL A 160 -14.37 0.09 7.56
N VAL A 161 -14.62 -0.52 8.73
CA VAL A 161 -13.55 -1.17 9.52
C VAL A 161 -12.86 -2.27 8.73
N ILE A 162 -13.61 -3.14 8.05
CA ILE A 162 -13.07 -4.22 7.24
C ILE A 162 -12.22 -3.66 6.08
N VAL A 163 -12.72 -2.63 5.39
CA VAL A 163 -11.99 -2.01 4.27
C VAL A 163 -10.69 -1.34 4.73
N VAL A 164 -10.74 -0.65 5.87
CA VAL A 164 -9.56 0.01 6.47
C VAL A 164 -8.51 -1.04 6.86
N LEU A 165 -8.90 -2.09 7.57
CA LEU A 165 -7.98 -3.13 8.00
C LEU A 165 -7.45 -3.93 6.81
N ALA A 166 -8.31 -4.57 6.03
CA ALA A 166 -7.86 -5.38 4.91
C ALA A 166 -7.12 -4.56 3.84
N GLY A 167 -7.44 -3.27 3.70
CA GLY A 167 -6.66 -2.33 2.89
C GLY A 167 -5.24 -2.14 3.39
N TRP A 168 -5.03 -2.11 4.71
CA TRP A 168 -3.69 -2.07 5.28
C TRP A 168 -2.88 -3.31 4.92
N GLY A 169 -3.39 -4.51 5.18
CA GLY A 169 -2.72 -5.76 4.83
C GLY A 169 -2.41 -5.88 3.34
N LEU A 170 -3.39 -5.54 2.50
CA LEU A 170 -3.21 -5.55 1.04
C LEU A 170 -2.08 -4.63 0.61
N THR A 171 -2.03 -3.41 1.13
CA THR A 171 -0.99 -2.43 0.76
C THR A 171 0.37 -2.76 1.34
N ALA A 172 0.44 -3.25 2.59
CA ALA A 172 1.69 -3.65 3.23
C ALA A 172 2.36 -4.81 2.48
N VAL A 173 1.61 -5.88 2.20
CA VAL A 173 2.10 -7.03 1.43
C VAL A 173 2.49 -6.63 0.01
N SER A 174 1.64 -5.90 -0.70
CA SER A 174 1.93 -5.47 -2.07
C SER A 174 3.16 -4.56 -2.16
N THR A 175 3.34 -3.65 -1.20
CA THR A 175 4.50 -2.76 -1.15
C THR A 175 5.78 -3.54 -0.88
N PHE A 176 5.75 -4.48 0.05
CA PHE A 176 6.87 -5.36 0.35
C PHE A 176 7.24 -6.24 -0.86
N LEU A 177 6.26 -6.89 -1.50
CA LEU A 177 6.50 -7.69 -2.70
C LEU A 177 7.05 -6.85 -3.85
N SER A 178 6.60 -5.60 -4.01
CA SER A 178 7.13 -4.72 -5.03
C SER A 178 8.61 -4.38 -4.80
N ALA A 179 9.04 -4.28 -3.52
CA ALA A 179 10.45 -4.09 -3.18
C ALA A 179 11.29 -5.32 -3.53
N LEU A 180 10.81 -6.53 -3.22
CA LEU A 180 11.49 -7.79 -3.55
C LEU A 180 11.63 -8.00 -5.07
N VAL A 181 10.57 -7.70 -5.81
CA VAL A 181 10.51 -7.93 -7.26
C VAL A 181 11.21 -6.81 -8.05
N ALA A 182 11.47 -5.65 -7.45
CA ALA A 182 12.11 -4.52 -8.12
C ALA A 182 13.48 -4.87 -8.72
N GLN A 183 14.18 -5.82 -8.12
CA GLN A 183 15.49 -6.31 -8.57
C GLN A 183 15.41 -7.43 -9.62
N ALA A 184 14.23 -8.02 -9.83
CA ALA A 184 14.04 -9.12 -10.78
C ALA A 184 13.92 -8.63 -12.23
N GLY A 185 14.36 -9.45 -13.19
CA GLY A 185 14.30 -9.12 -14.63
C GLY A 185 12.88 -9.03 -15.19
N GLN A 186 11.92 -9.81 -14.68
CA GLN A 186 10.51 -9.83 -15.11
C GLN A 186 9.57 -9.31 -14.01
N LYS A 187 9.75 -8.06 -13.63
CA LYS A 187 9.15 -7.43 -12.46
C LYS A 187 7.63 -7.57 -12.38
N ASN A 188 6.91 -7.26 -13.45
CA ASN A 188 5.45 -7.21 -13.44
C ASN A 188 4.80 -8.60 -13.34
N VAL A 189 5.32 -9.59 -14.05
CA VAL A 189 4.76 -10.96 -14.05
C VAL A 189 5.01 -11.62 -12.69
N LEU A 190 6.22 -11.50 -12.17
CA LEU A 190 6.62 -12.10 -10.91
C LEU A 190 5.82 -11.51 -9.73
N PHE A 191 5.58 -10.18 -9.76
CA PHE A 191 4.74 -9.53 -8.76
C PHE A 191 3.33 -10.14 -8.70
N VAL A 192 2.65 -10.27 -9.84
CA VAL A 192 1.27 -10.79 -9.89
C VAL A 192 1.23 -12.25 -9.42
N VAL A 193 2.18 -13.09 -9.88
CA VAL A 193 2.23 -14.51 -9.53
C VAL A 193 2.42 -14.74 -8.03
N ILE A 194 3.27 -13.94 -7.38
CA ILE A 194 3.56 -14.10 -5.94
C ILE A 194 2.49 -13.42 -5.08
N SER A 195 2.00 -12.25 -5.50
CA SER A 195 1.04 -11.48 -4.69
C SER A 195 -0.29 -12.17 -4.54
N PHE A 196 -0.77 -12.88 -5.57
CA PHE A 196 -2.08 -13.51 -5.56
C PHE A 196 -2.23 -14.58 -4.45
N PRO A 197 -1.36 -15.61 -4.36
CA PRO A 197 -1.47 -16.59 -3.28
C PRO A 197 -1.23 -16.01 -1.90
N MET A 198 -0.37 -14.99 -1.76
CA MET A 198 -0.14 -14.33 -0.48
C MET A 198 -1.36 -13.54 0.00
N LEU A 199 -2.03 -12.83 -0.90
CA LEU A 199 -3.18 -11.99 -0.57
C LEU A 199 -4.51 -12.76 -0.53
N LEU A 200 -4.56 -13.98 -1.07
CA LEU A 200 -5.78 -14.77 -1.13
C LEU A 200 -6.45 -14.99 0.26
N PRO A 201 -5.73 -15.37 1.33
CA PRO A 201 -6.35 -15.53 2.64
C PRO A 201 -6.97 -14.23 3.15
N LEU A 202 -6.27 -13.10 3.00
CA LEU A 202 -6.76 -11.78 3.38
C LEU A 202 -8.06 -11.43 2.64
N LEU A 203 -8.06 -11.63 1.32
CA LEU A 203 -9.22 -11.33 0.46
C LEU A 203 -10.42 -12.20 0.81
N LEU A 204 -10.23 -13.49 1.11
CA LEU A 204 -11.32 -14.37 1.52
C LEU A 204 -12.00 -13.88 2.81
N PHE A 205 -11.23 -13.49 3.81
CA PHE A 205 -11.79 -12.94 5.05
C PHE A 205 -12.37 -11.54 4.88
N ALA A 206 -11.81 -10.73 4.00
CA ALA A 206 -12.36 -9.42 3.66
C ALA A 206 -13.72 -9.54 2.94
N ILE A 207 -13.86 -10.48 2.01
CA ILE A 207 -15.12 -10.79 1.33
C ILE A 207 -16.15 -11.31 2.34
N SER A 208 -15.77 -12.28 3.18
CA SER A 208 -16.66 -12.87 4.18
C SER A 208 -17.14 -11.83 5.21
N GLY A 209 -16.24 -10.97 5.69
CA GLY A 209 -16.58 -9.88 6.59
C GLY A 209 -17.49 -8.83 5.93
N THR A 210 -17.24 -8.49 4.67
CA THR A 210 -18.08 -7.59 3.88
C THR A 210 -19.49 -8.16 3.69
N LEU A 211 -19.58 -9.46 3.40
CA LEU A 211 -20.87 -10.16 3.32
C LEU A 211 -21.63 -10.13 4.65
N ALA A 212 -20.93 -10.42 5.77
CA ALA A 212 -21.50 -10.35 7.11
C ALA A 212 -21.99 -8.94 7.45
N ALA A 213 -21.21 -7.89 7.11
CA ALA A 213 -21.61 -6.50 7.29
C ALA A 213 -22.85 -6.12 6.44
N THR A 214 -22.98 -6.71 5.24
CA THR A 214 -24.15 -6.49 4.38
C THR A 214 -25.40 -7.11 4.97
N ARG A 215 -25.30 -8.26 5.64
CA ARG A 215 -26.41 -9.00 6.24
C ARG A 215 -26.68 -8.69 7.72
N SER A 216 -25.95 -7.77 8.33
CA SER A 216 -25.94 -7.52 9.79
C SER A 216 -25.57 -8.77 10.61
N GLU A 217 -24.75 -9.63 10.08
CA GLU A 217 -24.20 -10.79 10.77
C GLU A 217 -22.93 -10.39 11.57
N GLY A 218 -22.45 -11.29 12.45
CA GLY A 218 -21.25 -11.02 13.25
C GLY A 218 -19.98 -10.96 12.39
N THR A 219 -19.30 -9.82 12.38
CA THR A 219 -18.05 -9.60 11.63
C THR A 219 -16.78 -9.85 12.45
N THR A 220 -16.94 -10.19 13.75
CA THR A 220 -15.84 -10.29 14.71
C THR A 220 -14.75 -11.26 14.26
N THR A 221 -15.12 -12.46 13.78
CA THR A 221 -14.16 -13.47 13.32
C THR A 221 -13.35 -12.96 12.11
N ALA A 222 -14.02 -12.34 11.14
CA ALA A 222 -13.34 -11.80 9.97
C ALA A 222 -12.35 -10.69 10.38
N ILE A 223 -12.75 -9.77 11.26
CA ILE A 223 -11.89 -8.70 11.76
C ILE A 223 -10.69 -9.27 12.53
N GLN A 224 -10.89 -10.27 13.39
CA GLN A 224 -9.80 -10.90 14.14
C GLN A 224 -8.76 -11.56 13.22
N VAL A 225 -9.22 -12.30 12.20
CA VAL A 225 -8.32 -12.96 11.25
C VAL A 225 -7.59 -11.93 10.38
N ILE A 226 -8.27 -10.88 9.91
CA ILE A 226 -7.64 -9.80 9.16
C ILE A 226 -6.56 -9.13 10.02
N LEU A 227 -6.84 -8.78 11.28
CA LEU A 227 -5.86 -8.19 12.19
C LEU A 227 -4.66 -9.11 12.45
N ALA A 228 -4.88 -10.40 12.65
CA ALA A 228 -3.81 -11.37 12.84
C ALA A 228 -2.93 -11.48 11.58
N TYR A 229 -3.55 -11.52 10.41
CA TYR A 229 -2.86 -11.53 9.13
C TYR A 229 -2.03 -10.26 8.93
N ASP A 230 -2.64 -9.09 9.15
CA ASP A 230 -2.00 -7.79 9.00
C ASP A 230 -0.79 -7.64 9.93
N GLY A 231 -0.94 -8.10 11.18
CA GLY A 231 0.16 -8.12 12.15
C GLY A 231 1.31 -9.01 11.69
N ALA A 232 1.02 -10.25 11.29
CA ALA A 232 2.02 -11.19 10.81
C ALA A 232 2.71 -10.70 9.54
N ALA A 233 1.94 -10.23 8.55
CA ALA A 233 2.45 -9.74 7.28
C ALA A 233 3.30 -8.47 7.46
N THR A 234 2.85 -7.54 8.29
CA THR A 234 3.59 -6.32 8.60
C THR A 234 4.90 -6.64 9.33
N CYS A 235 4.87 -7.49 10.35
CA CYS A 235 6.09 -7.94 11.02
C CYS A 235 7.07 -8.61 10.05
N ALA A 236 6.60 -9.54 9.22
CA ALA A 236 7.44 -10.19 8.23
C ALA A 236 8.05 -9.20 7.23
N ALA A 237 7.24 -8.27 6.72
CA ALA A 237 7.70 -7.24 5.80
C ALA A 237 8.79 -6.35 6.40
N TYR A 238 8.66 -5.94 7.65
CA TYR A 238 9.65 -5.10 8.32
C TYR A 238 10.91 -5.85 8.71
N LEU A 239 10.80 -7.11 9.14
CA LEU A 239 11.98 -7.95 9.47
C LEU A 239 12.81 -8.24 8.21
N LEU A 240 12.18 -8.45 7.08
CA LEU A 240 12.85 -8.74 5.82
C LEU A 240 13.25 -7.48 5.02
N ALA A 241 12.75 -6.30 5.42
CA ALA A 241 13.01 -5.06 4.70
C ALA A 241 14.50 -4.68 4.67
N GLU A 242 15.24 -4.91 5.77
CA GLU A 242 16.67 -4.63 5.82
C GLU A 242 17.46 -5.59 4.93
N VAL A 243 17.13 -6.88 4.96
CA VAL A 243 17.77 -7.90 4.12
C VAL A 243 17.54 -7.59 2.63
N ALA A 244 16.30 -7.23 2.25
CA ALA A 244 15.97 -6.85 0.88
C ALA A 244 16.58 -5.50 0.45
N TRP A 245 17.08 -4.69 1.39
CA TRP A 245 17.65 -3.38 1.11
C TRP A 245 19.17 -3.41 0.98
N GLU A 246 19.84 -4.39 1.59
CA GLU A 246 21.30 -4.52 1.61
C GLU A 246 21.89 -5.22 0.36
N GLU A 247 21.07 -5.99 -0.36
CA GLU A 247 21.41 -6.62 -1.66
C GLU A 247 21.21 -5.65 -2.84
#